data_6c55cd38ebecdbfde79bd1b101d1c26d
#
_entry.id   6c55cd38ebecdbfde79bd1b101d1c26d
#
_cell.length_a   1.000
_cell.length_b   1.000
_cell.length_c   1.000
_cell.angle_alpha   90.00
_cell.angle_beta   90.00
_cell.angle_gamma   90.00
#
_symmetry.space_group_name_H-M   'P 1'
#
loop_
_entity.id
_entity.type
_entity.pdbx_description
1 polymer ?
#
loop_
_entity_poly.entity_id
_entity_poly.type
_entity_poly.pdbx_seq_one_letter_code
_entity_poly.pdbx_strand_id
1 'polypeptide(L)'
;MLFHNLDGFGSHCGFRLFSCIKDGEFGQGMHFPLLICISLEELLAKFGDRPIRLSTANTYSYQKVDLPFQEYVDQLLEPQDLDSLGSETLYFFGDNNFTEWGSLFQRYRPPPFRIPGTTGAYSFGIAGSGSGVPFHWHGPGFSEVIFGRKRWFLYPPEKTPEFHPNRTTLSWLLDTYPFLPSWERPMECTIHPGEVLYFPDRWWHATLNLDTSVFISTFLG
;
A
#
# COMPACT_ATOMS: atom_id res chain seq x y z
N MET A 1 3.29 21.25 -4.06
CA MET A 1 4.56 21.50 -4.81
C MET A 1 5.76 20.72 -4.28
N LEU A 2 5.76 20.21 -3.04
CA LEU A 2 6.87 19.41 -2.45
C LEU A 2 6.86 17.92 -2.86
N PHE A 3 5.71 17.37 -3.24
CA PHE A 3 5.62 15.95 -3.64
C PHE A 3 6.25 15.63 -5.00
N HIS A 4 6.48 16.62 -5.87
CA HIS A 4 7.21 16.41 -7.14
C HIS A 4 8.69 16.05 -6.96
N ASN A 5 9.28 16.30 -5.78
CA ASN A 5 10.68 15.96 -5.52
C ASN A 5 10.89 14.57 -4.88
N LEU A 6 9.82 13.84 -4.52
CA LEU A 6 9.94 12.49 -4.01
C LEU A 6 10.25 11.45 -5.11
N ASP A 7 10.06 11.83 -6.38
CA ASP A 7 10.40 11.02 -7.56
C ASP A 7 11.91 11.01 -7.91
N GLY A 8 12.72 11.86 -7.25
CA GLY A 8 14.11 12.15 -7.64
C GLY A 8 15.17 11.11 -7.27
N PHE A 9 14.83 9.98 -6.72
CA PHE A 9 15.78 8.93 -6.37
C PHE A 9 15.51 7.65 -7.15
N GLY A 10 16.21 7.55 -8.28
CA GLY A 10 16.74 6.39 -8.94
C GLY A 10 15.85 5.17 -9.12
N SER A 11 15.23 5.07 -10.29
CA SER A 11 14.75 3.84 -10.90
C SER A 11 15.92 2.89 -11.25
N HIS A 12 16.46 2.19 -10.26
CA HIS A 12 17.34 1.06 -10.51
C HIS A 12 16.90 -0.12 -9.64
N CYS A 13 15.81 -0.74 -10.03
CA CYS A 13 15.47 -2.09 -9.61
C CYS A 13 16.40 -3.09 -10.31
N GLY A 14 17.62 -3.21 -9.83
CA GLY A 14 18.66 -4.10 -10.37
C GLY A 14 18.71 -5.48 -9.73
N PHE A 15 17.57 -6.12 -9.42
CA PHE A 15 17.57 -7.56 -9.08
C PHE A 15 16.22 -8.19 -9.43
N ARG A 16 16.26 -9.23 -10.26
CA ARG A 16 15.13 -9.96 -10.87
C ARG A 16 14.20 -10.75 -9.92
N LEU A 17 14.26 -10.56 -8.61
CA LEU A 17 13.37 -11.22 -7.65
C LEU A 17 12.22 -10.33 -7.18
N PHE A 18 12.28 -9.04 -7.46
CA PHE A 18 11.24 -8.07 -7.15
C PHE A 18 10.91 -7.30 -8.43
N SER A 19 10.36 -8.00 -9.40
CA SER A 19 9.84 -7.28 -10.56
C SER A 19 8.53 -6.61 -10.18
N CYS A 20 8.49 -5.28 -10.24
CA CYS A 20 7.26 -4.63 -10.65
C CYS A 20 6.93 -5.25 -12.00
N ILE A 21 6.00 -6.18 -12.04
CA ILE A 21 5.63 -6.86 -13.29
C ILE A 21 4.78 -5.85 -14.04
N LYS A 22 5.37 -5.26 -15.09
CA LYS A 22 4.65 -4.40 -16.02
C LYS A 22 3.86 -5.27 -16.99
N ASP A 23 2.67 -4.81 -17.35
CA ASP A 23 1.95 -5.38 -18.49
C ASP A 23 2.89 -5.46 -19.70
N GLY A 24 3.22 -6.67 -20.15
CA GLY A 24 4.03 -6.90 -21.36
C GLY A 24 5.29 -7.75 -21.22
N GLU A 25 5.77 -8.07 -20.01
CA GLU A 25 6.95 -8.94 -19.85
C GLU A 25 6.68 -10.44 -19.88
N PHE A 26 5.43 -10.86 -19.85
CA PHE A 26 5.02 -12.24 -20.09
C PHE A 26 4.38 -12.39 -21.46
N GLY A 27 5.18 -12.67 -22.46
CA GLY A 27 4.79 -13.18 -23.80
C GLY A 27 3.60 -12.49 -24.46
N GLN A 28 3.74 -12.13 -25.72
CA GLN A 28 2.72 -11.49 -26.55
C GLN A 28 1.32 -12.02 -26.28
N GLY A 29 0.42 -11.18 -25.77
CA GLY A 29 -1.02 -11.38 -25.84
C GLY A 29 -1.81 -11.48 -24.52
N MET A 30 -1.21 -11.39 -23.35
CA MET A 30 -2.00 -11.30 -22.12
C MET A 30 -2.09 -9.84 -21.62
N HIS A 31 -3.07 -9.13 -22.16
CA HIS A 31 -3.63 -7.97 -21.46
C HIS A 31 -4.30 -8.50 -20.19
N PHE A 32 -3.72 -8.24 -19.04
CA PHE A 32 -4.41 -8.36 -17.78
C PHE A 32 -5.33 -7.14 -17.65
N PRO A 33 -6.64 -7.27 -17.80
CA PRO A 33 -7.54 -6.22 -17.37
C PRO A 33 -7.57 -6.27 -15.85
N LEU A 34 -6.51 -5.78 -15.23
CA LEU A 34 -6.51 -5.32 -13.88
C LEU A 34 -7.58 -4.26 -13.83
N LEU A 35 -8.70 -4.48 -13.15
CA LEU A 35 -9.37 -3.29 -12.66
C LEU A 35 -10.71 -3.61 -12.07
N ILE A 36 -10.88 -3.21 -10.88
CA ILE A 36 -12.15 -2.68 -10.43
C ILE A 36 -12.35 -1.37 -11.21
N CYS A 37 -13.06 -1.41 -12.34
CA CYS A 37 -13.59 -0.20 -12.94
C CYS A 37 -14.74 0.30 -12.05
N ILE A 38 -14.39 1.00 -10.98
CA ILE A 38 -15.35 1.64 -10.10
C ILE A 38 -14.82 3.04 -9.79
N SER A 39 -15.61 4.06 -10.07
CA SER A 39 -15.25 5.42 -9.68
C SER A 39 -15.41 5.61 -8.17
N LEU A 40 -14.77 6.64 -7.61
CA LEU A 40 -14.97 7.00 -6.21
C LEU A 40 -16.44 7.32 -5.92
N GLU A 41 -17.12 7.96 -6.86
CA GLU A 41 -18.55 8.26 -6.76
C GLU A 41 -19.40 6.99 -6.66
N GLU A 42 -19.11 5.97 -7.47
CA GLU A 42 -19.80 4.67 -7.37
C GLU A 42 -19.48 3.93 -6.07
N LEU A 43 -18.23 4.04 -5.57
CA LEU A 43 -17.86 3.50 -4.27
C LEU A 43 -18.65 4.17 -3.15
N LEU A 44 -18.70 5.49 -3.14
CA LEU A 44 -19.43 6.26 -2.13
C LEU A 44 -20.94 6.05 -2.23
N ALA A 45 -21.51 6.02 -3.44
CA ALA A 45 -22.92 5.72 -3.63
C ALA A 45 -23.33 4.34 -3.08
N LYS A 46 -22.40 3.37 -3.08
CA LYS A 46 -22.67 2.00 -2.62
C LYS A 46 -22.28 1.73 -1.19
N PHE A 47 -21.20 2.33 -0.73
CA PHE A 47 -20.57 2.02 0.56
C PHE A 47 -20.43 3.23 1.49
N GLY A 48 -20.81 4.44 1.05
CA GLY A 48 -20.58 5.69 1.79
C GLY A 48 -21.11 5.68 3.22
N ASP A 49 -22.32 5.16 3.43
CA ASP A 49 -22.95 5.06 4.76
C ASP A 49 -22.43 3.90 5.62
N ARG A 50 -21.56 3.06 5.06
CA ARG A 50 -21.06 1.89 5.80
C ARG A 50 -19.95 2.29 6.75
N PRO A 51 -19.96 1.77 7.98
CA PRO A 51 -18.85 1.96 8.89
C PRO A 51 -17.62 1.24 8.35
N ILE A 52 -16.52 1.97 8.32
CA ILE A 52 -15.19 1.42 8.05
C ILE A 52 -14.35 1.52 9.31
N ARG A 53 -13.39 0.62 9.44
CA ARG A 53 -12.43 0.65 10.54
C ARG A 53 -11.12 1.23 10.07
N LEU A 54 -10.77 2.38 10.62
CA LEU A 54 -9.48 3.02 10.44
C LEU A 54 -8.50 2.54 11.51
N SER A 55 -7.24 2.54 11.15
CA SER A 55 -6.14 2.27 12.08
C SER A 55 -5.19 3.45 12.10
N THR A 56 -4.52 3.70 13.22
CA THR A 56 -3.38 4.61 13.22
C THR A 56 -2.26 4.06 12.35
N ALA A 57 -1.63 4.94 11.55
CA ALA A 57 -0.56 4.60 10.60
C ALA A 57 0.79 4.42 11.30
N ASN A 58 0.84 3.55 12.31
CA ASN A 58 2.06 3.09 12.97
C ASN A 58 2.18 1.56 12.86
N THR A 59 3.35 1.02 13.17
CA THR A 59 3.64 -0.42 13.02
C THR A 59 2.64 -1.32 13.74
N TYR A 60 2.13 -0.89 14.88
CA TYR A 60 1.23 -1.70 15.72
C TYR A 60 -0.24 -1.35 15.56
N SER A 61 -0.57 -0.28 14.83
CA SER A 61 -1.96 0.17 14.62
C SER A 61 -2.76 0.23 15.93
N TYR A 62 -2.22 0.93 16.93
CA TYR A 62 -2.73 0.91 18.32
C TYR A 62 -4.16 1.38 18.47
N GLN A 63 -4.56 2.38 17.70
CA GLN A 63 -5.91 2.92 17.77
C GLN A 63 -6.72 2.45 16.58
N LYS A 64 -7.97 2.14 16.85
CA LYS A 64 -8.99 1.81 15.86
C LYS A 64 -10.15 2.78 16.01
N VAL A 65 -10.60 3.33 14.89
CA VAL A 65 -11.74 4.27 14.85
C VAL A 65 -12.71 3.78 13.79
N ASP A 66 -13.96 3.63 14.16
CA ASP A 66 -15.04 3.28 13.23
C ASP A 66 -15.83 4.55 12.89
N LEU A 67 -15.96 4.84 11.58
CA LEU A 67 -16.74 5.96 11.07
C LEU A 67 -17.28 5.62 9.66
N PRO A 68 -18.28 6.37 9.15
CA PRO A 68 -18.79 6.16 7.82
C PRO A 68 -17.71 6.36 6.76
N PHE A 69 -17.73 5.54 5.70
CA PHE A 69 -16.76 5.65 4.61
C PHE A 69 -16.80 7.02 3.93
N GLN A 70 -18.00 7.60 3.75
CA GLN A 70 -18.15 8.95 3.23
C GLN A 70 -17.41 9.98 4.08
N GLU A 71 -17.56 9.91 5.42
CA GLU A 71 -16.88 10.84 6.34
C GLU A 71 -15.35 10.73 6.25
N TYR A 72 -14.83 9.51 6.12
CA TYR A 72 -13.40 9.31 5.90
C TYR A 72 -12.92 10.00 4.62
N VAL A 73 -13.66 9.82 3.52
CA VAL A 73 -13.28 10.39 2.22
C VAL A 73 -13.36 11.92 2.25
N ASP A 74 -14.38 12.47 2.89
CA ASP A 74 -14.63 13.93 2.90
C ASP A 74 -13.70 14.70 3.87
N GLN A 75 -13.27 14.06 4.95
CA GLN A 75 -12.58 14.76 6.06
C GLN A 75 -11.17 14.29 6.33
N LEU A 76 -10.84 13.03 6.02
CA LEU A 76 -9.58 12.40 6.43
C LEU A 76 -8.71 11.92 5.26
N LEU A 77 -9.27 11.86 4.05
CA LEU A 77 -8.54 11.45 2.85
C LEU A 77 -7.73 12.63 2.26
N GLU A 78 -7.14 13.42 3.10
CA GLU A 78 -6.31 14.56 2.74
C GLU A 78 -4.82 14.18 2.62
N PRO A 79 -4.02 14.96 1.88
CA PRO A 79 -2.57 14.80 1.92
C PRO A 79 -2.03 14.92 3.35
N GLN A 80 -1.05 14.09 3.69
CA GLN A 80 -0.40 14.16 5.00
C GLN A 80 0.28 15.51 5.18
N ASP A 81 0.00 16.17 6.30
CA ASP A 81 0.68 17.38 6.70
C ASP A 81 2.12 17.09 7.13
N LEU A 82 3.08 17.80 6.55
CA LEU A 82 4.50 17.66 6.87
C LEU A 82 4.87 18.16 8.27
N ASP A 83 4.06 19.05 8.83
CA ASP A 83 4.26 19.59 10.19
C ASP A 83 3.62 18.70 11.26
N SER A 84 2.84 17.68 10.84
CA SER A 84 2.08 16.79 11.73
C SER A 84 2.37 15.31 11.43
N LEU A 85 3.63 14.91 11.44
CA LEU A 85 4.10 13.55 11.09
C LEU A 85 3.97 12.55 12.26
N GLY A 86 2.95 12.69 13.08
CA GLY A 86 2.73 11.83 14.24
C GLY A 86 2.12 10.47 13.91
N SER A 87 2.09 9.61 14.91
CA SER A 87 1.50 8.26 14.85
C SER A 87 -0.03 8.25 14.82
N GLU A 88 -0.66 9.41 14.87
CA GLU A 88 -2.11 9.58 14.98
C GLU A 88 -2.83 9.64 13.63
N THR A 89 -2.08 9.65 12.52
CA THR A 89 -2.64 9.58 11.16
C THR A 89 -3.52 8.34 11.01
N LEU A 90 -4.77 8.55 10.68
CA LEU A 90 -5.72 7.47 10.42
C LEU A 90 -5.63 6.97 8.99
N TYR A 91 -5.78 5.67 8.81
CA TYR A 91 -5.52 4.97 7.57
C TYR A 91 -6.54 3.86 7.35
N PHE A 92 -7.19 3.85 6.18
CA PHE A 92 -8.15 2.81 5.83
C PHE A 92 -7.49 1.69 5.04
N PHE A 93 -7.23 0.58 5.70
CA PHE A 93 -6.71 -0.63 5.07
C PHE A 93 -6.89 -1.85 5.99
N GLY A 94 -7.32 -2.97 5.43
CA GLY A 94 -7.18 -4.30 6.02
C GLY A 94 -8.41 -4.84 6.71
N ASP A 95 -9.10 -4.07 7.51
CA ASP A 95 -10.28 -4.53 8.27
C ASP A 95 -11.56 -4.48 7.40
N ASN A 96 -11.54 -5.16 6.24
CA ASN A 96 -12.68 -5.21 5.34
C ASN A 96 -13.56 -6.44 5.65
N ASN A 97 -14.81 -6.20 6.02
CA ASN A 97 -15.78 -7.27 6.16
C ASN A 97 -16.16 -7.83 4.78
N PHE A 98 -15.80 -9.09 4.50
CA PHE A 98 -16.06 -9.74 3.22
C PHE A 98 -17.54 -9.81 2.83
N THR A 99 -18.44 -9.87 3.82
CA THR A 99 -19.88 -9.86 3.55
C THR A 99 -20.34 -8.48 3.07
N GLU A 100 -19.85 -7.43 3.68
CA GLU A 100 -20.23 -6.05 3.35
C GLU A 100 -19.55 -5.56 2.07
N TRP A 101 -18.27 -5.89 1.88
CA TRP A 101 -17.47 -5.49 0.73
C TRP A 101 -17.45 -6.52 -0.41
N GLY A 102 -18.20 -7.63 -0.27
CA GLY A 102 -18.18 -8.76 -1.21
C GLY A 102 -18.44 -8.35 -2.66
N SER A 103 -19.34 -7.39 -2.88
CA SER A 103 -19.63 -6.90 -4.25
C SER A 103 -18.48 -6.07 -4.86
N LEU A 104 -17.58 -5.49 -4.05
CA LEU A 104 -16.34 -4.88 -4.51
C LEU A 104 -15.36 -5.97 -4.94
N PHE A 105 -15.12 -6.95 -4.07
CA PHE A 105 -14.19 -8.05 -4.35
C PHE A 105 -14.64 -8.94 -5.52
N GLN A 106 -15.93 -9.06 -5.80
CA GLN A 106 -16.44 -9.76 -7.00
C GLN A 106 -16.03 -9.08 -8.31
N ARG A 107 -15.76 -7.78 -8.29
CA ARG A 107 -15.27 -7.04 -9.46
C ARG A 107 -13.75 -7.08 -9.58
N TYR A 108 -13.06 -7.47 -8.53
CA TYR A 108 -11.61 -7.58 -8.53
C TYR A 108 -11.18 -8.88 -9.23
N ARG A 109 -10.25 -8.76 -10.15
CA ARG A 109 -9.62 -9.88 -10.82
C ARG A 109 -8.17 -9.93 -10.35
N PRO A 110 -7.84 -10.84 -9.43
CA PRO A 110 -6.47 -10.97 -8.94
C PRO A 110 -5.54 -11.39 -10.07
N PRO A 111 -4.25 -11.03 -9.99
CA PRO A 111 -3.26 -11.51 -10.93
C PRO A 111 -3.20 -13.04 -10.93
N PRO A 112 -2.77 -13.65 -12.03
CA PRO A 112 -2.80 -15.13 -12.19
C PRO A 112 -1.73 -15.85 -11.36
N PHE A 113 -1.02 -15.16 -10.50
CA PHE A 113 0.01 -15.74 -9.65
C PHE A 113 -0.61 -16.49 -8.48
N ARG A 114 -0.13 -17.72 -8.28
CA ARG A 114 -0.54 -18.54 -7.14
C ARG A 114 0.69 -19.23 -6.57
N ILE A 115 0.79 -19.24 -5.26
CA ILE A 115 1.70 -20.13 -4.55
C ILE A 115 0.92 -21.41 -4.28
N PRO A 116 1.39 -22.59 -4.75
CA PRO A 116 0.69 -23.85 -4.51
C PRO A 116 0.41 -24.08 -3.02
N GLY A 117 -0.82 -24.46 -2.69
CA GLY A 117 -1.23 -24.73 -1.31
C GLY A 117 -1.64 -23.50 -0.49
N THR A 118 -1.65 -22.31 -1.09
CA THR A 118 -2.13 -21.09 -0.40
C THR A 118 -3.50 -20.65 -0.90
N THR A 119 -4.21 -19.94 -0.03
CA THR A 119 -5.44 -19.19 -0.36
C THR A 119 -5.17 -17.70 -0.20
N GLY A 120 -5.81 -16.87 -1.03
CA GLY A 120 -5.65 -15.42 -0.97
C GLY A 120 -6.73 -14.75 -0.13
N ALA A 121 -6.34 -13.92 0.83
CA ALA A 121 -7.24 -13.01 1.55
C ALA A 121 -7.02 -11.58 1.06
N TYR A 122 -8.09 -10.96 0.53
CA TYR A 122 -8.01 -9.62 -0.04
C TYR A 122 -8.22 -8.55 1.04
N SER A 123 -7.43 -7.49 0.96
CA SER A 123 -7.58 -6.29 1.76
C SER A 123 -7.59 -5.06 0.86
N PHE A 124 -8.69 -4.35 0.89
CA PHE A 124 -8.88 -3.10 0.15
C PHE A 124 -8.43 -1.93 1.01
N GLY A 125 -7.82 -0.94 0.39
CA GLY A 125 -7.43 0.31 1.02
C GLY A 125 -7.60 1.51 0.11
N ILE A 126 -7.89 2.64 0.72
CA ILE A 126 -7.83 3.96 0.10
C ILE A 126 -7.17 4.90 1.09
N ALA A 127 -6.19 5.66 0.63
CA ALA A 127 -5.36 6.47 1.52
C ALA A 127 -4.82 7.72 0.84
N GLY A 128 -4.73 8.80 1.59
CA GLY A 128 -4.22 10.09 1.12
C GLY A 128 -2.72 10.09 0.84
N SER A 129 -2.30 11.03 0.01
CA SER A 129 -0.89 11.25 -0.31
C SER A 129 -0.06 11.50 0.95
N GLY A 130 1.14 10.94 1.01
CA GLY A 130 2.05 11.04 2.16
C GLY A 130 1.74 10.07 3.29
N SER A 131 0.57 9.41 3.30
CA SER A 131 0.24 8.36 4.26
C SER A 131 0.82 7.01 3.85
N GLY A 132 0.93 6.09 4.80
CA GLY A 132 1.43 4.74 4.55
C GLY A 132 1.61 3.96 5.83
N VAL A 133 2.04 2.71 5.73
CA VAL A 133 2.30 1.85 6.89
C VAL A 133 3.80 1.75 7.10
N PRO A 134 4.31 2.05 8.32
CA PRO A 134 5.72 1.92 8.66
C PRO A 134 6.21 0.46 8.60
N PHE A 135 7.51 0.26 8.78
CA PHE A 135 8.10 -1.07 8.69
C PHE A 135 7.43 -2.10 9.59
N HIS A 136 7.05 -3.19 8.98
CA HIS A 136 6.50 -4.38 9.60
C HIS A 136 6.78 -5.58 8.69
N TRP A 137 6.49 -6.78 9.15
CA TRP A 137 6.57 -8.00 8.37
C TRP A 137 5.43 -8.95 8.71
N HIS A 138 5.08 -9.79 7.78
CA HIS A 138 4.08 -10.86 7.91
C HIS A 138 4.33 -11.94 6.85
N GLY A 139 3.41 -12.88 6.69
CA GLY A 139 3.43 -13.89 5.64
C GLY A 139 3.45 -13.31 4.23
N PRO A 140 3.68 -14.14 3.20
CA PRO A 140 3.83 -13.69 1.83
C PRO A 140 2.55 -13.08 1.28
N GLY A 141 2.69 -12.19 0.31
CA GLY A 141 1.56 -11.57 -0.36
C GLY A 141 1.96 -10.76 -1.57
N PHE A 142 0.99 -10.15 -2.20
CA PHE A 142 1.22 -9.17 -3.25
C PHE A 142 0.27 -7.99 -3.11
N SER A 143 0.68 -6.86 -3.65
CA SER A 143 -0.11 -5.63 -3.65
C SER A 143 -0.22 -5.07 -5.04
N GLU A 144 -1.39 -4.55 -5.36
CA GLU A 144 -1.72 -3.89 -6.62
C GLU A 144 -2.25 -2.49 -6.35
N VAL A 145 -1.84 -1.54 -7.18
CA VAL A 145 -2.42 -0.20 -7.20
C VAL A 145 -3.49 -0.16 -8.28
N ILE A 146 -4.68 0.30 -7.91
CA ILE A 146 -5.81 0.51 -8.81
C ILE A 146 -5.82 1.94 -9.31
N PHE A 147 -5.50 2.89 -8.42
CA PHE A 147 -5.40 4.31 -8.72
C PHE A 147 -4.29 4.94 -7.86
N GLY A 148 -3.60 5.97 -8.40
CA GLY A 148 -2.51 6.64 -7.72
C GLY A 148 -1.18 5.88 -7.86
N ARG A 149 -0.24 6.16 -6.96
CA ARG A 149 1.09 5.54 -6.92
C ARG A 149 1.48 5.22 -5.51
N LYS A 150 2.08 4.06 -5.30
CA LYS A 150 2.52 3.60 -3.97
C LYS A 150 3.99 3.19 -4.01
N ARG A 151 4.82 3.85 -3.18
CA ARG A 151 6.24 3.52 -3.01
C ARG A 151 6.40 2.53 -1.88
N TRP A 152 7.26 1.54 -2.10
CA TRP A 152 7.59 0.47 -1.19
C TRP A 152 9.06 0.51 -0.84
N PHE A 153 9.36 0.21 0.42
CA PHE A 153 10.70 0.07 0.97
C PHE A 153 10.80 -1.32 1.59
N LEU A 154 11.78 -2.12 1.13
CA LEU A 154 11.88 -3.53 1.52
C LEU A 154 13.27 -3.87 2.04
N TYR A 155 13.30 -4.69 3.10
CA TYR A 155 14.52 -5.32 3.59
C TYR A 155 14.32 -6.83 3.76
N PRO A 156 15.36 -7.63 3.52
CA PRO A 156 15.29 -9.07 3.76
C PRO A 156 15.17 -9.37 5.28
N PRO A 157 14.68 -10.56 5.65
CA PRO A 157 14.38 -10.91 7.04
C PRO A 157 15.54 -10.76 8.02
N GLU A 158 16.77 -10.99 7.54
CA GLU A 158 18.01 -10.89 8.32
C GLU A 158 18.48 -9.45 8.57
N LYS A 159 17.87 -8.48 7.90
CA LYS A 159 18.26 -7.07 8.00
C LYS A 159 17.12 -6.24 8.59
N THR A 160 17.15 -6.03 9.90
CA THR A 160 16.18 -5.17 10.57
C THR A 160 16.41 -3.71 10.17
N PRO A 161 15.39 -3.00 9.64
CA PRO A 161 15.51 -1.59 9.31
C PRO A 161 15.70 -0.71 10.56
N GLU A 162 16.40 0.39 10.42
CA GLU A 162 16.41 1.47 11.41
C GLU A 162 15.12 2.30 11.25
N PHE A 163 14.22 2.24 12.23
CA PHE A 163 12.96 3.00 12.24
C PHE A 163 12.39 3.10 13.65
N HIS A 164 11.47 4.02 13.85
CA HIS A 164 10.71 4.13 15.09
C HIS A 164 9.26 3.70 14.85
N PRO A 165 8.75 2.68 15.56
CA PRO A 165 7.44 2.07 15.27
C PRO A 165 6.24 3.01 15.45
N ASN A 166 6.41 4.09 16.23
CA ASN A 166 5.35 5.09 16.46
C ASN A 166 5.45 6.29 15.50
N ARG A 167 6.34 6.24 14.52
CA ARG A 167 6.49 7.27 13.50
C ARG A 167 5.90 6.82 12.18
N THR A 168 5.41 7.76 11.36
CA THR A 168 4.91 7.47 10.01
C THR A 168 6.05 7.15 9.06
N THR A 169 5.74 6.48 7.95
CA THR A 169 6.72 6.25 6.87
C THR A 169 7.24 7.56 6.31
N LEU A 170 6.38 8.59 6.21
CA LEU A 170 6.80 9.90 5.72
C LEU A 170 7.84 10.54 6.67
N SER A 171 7.60 10.49 7.98
CA SER A 171 8.59 10.94 8.98
C SER A 171 9.92 10.19 8.83
N TRP A 172 9.89 8.87 8.70
CA TRP A 172 11.10 8.07 8.48
C TRP A 172 11.84 8.48 7.20
N LEU A 173 11.10 8.72 6.12
CA LEU A 173 11.68 9.14 4.84
C LEU A 173 12.37 10.52 4.93
N LEU A 174 11.89 11.41 5.80
CA LEU A 174 12.46 12.74 5.98
C LEU A 174 13.61 12.75 7.00
N ASP A 175 13.46 12.00 8.09
CA ASP A 175 14.32 12.10 9.27
C ASP A 175 15.43 11.04 9.32
N THR A 176 15.23 9.87 8.70
CA THR A 176 16.15 8.73 8.79
C THR A 176 16.75 8.36 7.44
N TYR A 177 15.91 8.15 6.44
CA TYR A 177 16.35 7.66 5.13
C TYR A 177 17.48 8.49 4.47
N PRO A 178 17.51 9.84 4.52
CA PRO A 178 18.55 10.63 3.88
C PRO A 178 19.95 10.37 4.46
N PHE A 179 20.01 9.94 5.72
CA PHE A 179 21.25 9.72 6.46
C PHE A 179 21.73 8.27 6.40
N LEU A 180 20.92 7.35 5.85
CA LEU A 180 21.33 5.96 5.67
C LEU A 180 22.46 5.87 4.64
N PRO A 181 23.57 5.20 4.98
CA PRO A 181 24.60 4.88 4.01
C PRO A 181 24.05 3.96 2.92
N SER A 182 24.64 3.98 1.74
CA SER A 182 24.10 3.29 0.55
C SER A 182 23.87 1.78 0.77
N TRP A 183 24.71 1.12 1.59
CA TRP A 183 24.59 -0.31 1.88
C TRP A 183 23.49 -0.64 2.91
N GLU A 184 22.97 0.38 3.60
CA GLU A 184 21.85 0.23 4.55
C GLU A 184 20.51 0.63 3.96
N ARG A 185 20.51 1.24 2.79
CA ARG A 185 19.26 1.62 2.12
C ARG A 185 18.42 0.39 1.76
N PRO A 186 17.09 0.51 1.80
CA PRO A 186 16.18 -0.56 1.38
C PRO A 186 16.27 -0.81 -0.13
N MET A 187 15.75 -1.93 -0.56
CA MET A 187 15.25 -2.06 -1.92
C MET A 187 13.97 -1.25 -2.03
N GLU A 188 13.78 -0.61 -3.18
CA GLU A 188 12.67 0.29 -3.41
C GLU A 188 11.95 -0.01 -4.70
N CYS A 189 10.65 0.15 -4.68
CA CYS A 189 9.82 0.06 -5.86
C CYS A 189 8.63 1.01 -5.73
N THR A 190 8.32 1.74 -6.79
CA THR A 190 7.06 2.48 -6.92
C THR A 190 6.17 1.73 -7.88
N ILE A 191 5.00 1.30 -7.41
CA ILE A 191 4.00 0.63 -8.24
C ILE A 191 2.92 1.61 -8.68
N HIS A 192 2.51 1.46 -9.93
CA HIS A 192 1.49 2.24 -10.63
C HIS A 192 0.26 1.37 -10.90
N PRO A 193 -0.87 1.94 -11.34
CA PRO A 193 -2.02 1.16 -11.76
C PRO A 193 -1.64 0.09 -12.79
N GLY A 194 -2.05 -1.15 -12.53
CA GLY A 194 -1.70 -2.30 -13.36
C GLY A 194 -0.37 -2.98 -12.99
N GLU A 195 0.35 -2.50 -12.01
CA GLU A 195 1.58 -3.12 -11.53
C GLU A 195 1.35 -3.85 -10.20
N VAL A 196 2.06 -4.97 -10.04
CA VAL A 196 2.00 -5.84 -8.87
C VAL A 196 3.35 -5.92 -8.20
N LEU A 197 3.40 -5.74 -6.89
CA LEU A 197 4.55 -6.04 -6.06
C LEU A 197 4.30 -7.30 -5.25
N TYR A 198 5.16 -8.29 -5.37
CA TYR A 198 5.21 -9.44 -4.48
C TYR A 198 6.17 -9.15 -3.32
N PHE A 199 5.72 -9.40 -2.08
CA PHE A 199 6.55 -9.38 -0.89
C PHE A 199 6.61 -10.78 -0.27
N PRO A 200 7.83 -11.35 -0.10
CA PRO A 200 7.99 -12.69 0.45
C PRO A 200 7.71 -12.76 1.95
N ASP A 201 7.61 -13.99 2.47
CA ASP A 201 7.46 -14.26 3.90
C ASP A 201 8.54 -13.58 4.73
N ARG A 202 8.13 -12.90 5.81
CA ARG A 202 8.97 -12.19 6.79
C ARG A 202 9.87 -11.07 6.25
N TRP A 203 9.66 -10.64 5.02
CA TRP A 203 10.35 -9.46 4.51
C TRP A 203 9.80 -8.20 5.18
N TRP A 204 10.70 -7.41 5.74
CA TRP A 204 10.34 -6.09 6.24
C TRP A 204 9.89 -5.20 5.10
N HIS A 205 8.77 -4.52 5.29
CA HIS A 205 8.30 -3.57 4.31
C HIS A 205 7.60 -2.38 4.95
N ALA A 206 7.81 -1.22 4.35
CA ALA A 206 7.07 0.01 4.62
C ALA A 206 6.50 0.55 3.31
N THR A 207 5.41 1.30 3.40
CA THR A 207 4.73 1.86 2.22
C THR A 207 4.49 3.35 2.37
N LEU A 208 4.49 4.07 1.25
CA LEU A 208 4.15 5.47 1.15
C LEU A 208 3.28 5.72 -0.08
N ASN A 209 2.11 6.29 0.10
CA ASN A 209 1.27 6.73 -1.00
C ASN A 209 1.82 8.05 -1.55
N LEU A 210 2.23 8.08 -2.81
CA LEU A 210 2.74 9.29 -3.45
C LEU A 210 1.60 10.22 -3.88
N ASP A 211 0.46 9.63 -4.20
CA ASP A 211 -0.80 10.28 -4.51
C ASP A 211 -1.88 9.71 -3.58
N THR A 212 -3.06 10.29 -3.55
CA THR A 212 -4.24 9.58 -3.05
C THR A 212 -4.38 8.29 -3.83
N SER A 213 -4.30 7.16 -3.14
CA SER A 213 -4.15 5.85 -3.77
C SER A 213 -5.25 4.90 -3.36
N VAL A 214 -5.73 4.13 -4.33
CA VAL A 214 -6.64 2.99 -4.15
C VAL A 214 -5.86 1.73 -4.49
N PHE A 215 -5.89 0.74 -3.59
CA PHE A 215 -5.08 -0.47 -3.75
C PHE A 215 -5.72 -1.69 -3.09
N ILE A 216 -5.32 -2.85 -3.54
CA ILE A 216 -5.67 -4.14 -2.93
C ILE A 216 -4.37 -4.89 -2.63
N SER A 217 -4.25 -5.39 -1.41
CA SER A 217 -3.24 -6.38 -1.06
C SER A 217 -3.89 -7.75 -0.87
N THR A 218 -3.20 -8.78 -1.34
CA THR A 218 -3.60 -10.18 -1.18
C THR A 218 -2.59 -10.87 -0.28
N PHE A 219 -3.04 -11.31 0.87
CA PHE A 219 -2.23 -12.11 1.80
C PHE A 219 -2.42 -13.57 1.48
N LEU A 220 -1.31 -14.32 1.42
CA LEU A 220 -1.27 -15.74 1.04
C LEU A 220 -1.02 -16.59 2.28
N GLY A 221 -1.94 -17.51 2.58
CA GLY A 221 -1.86 -18.40 3.73
C GLY A 221 -2.58 -19.72 3.52
#